data_7aa77b0ea3ed67e8f43b733739205212
#
_entry.id   7aa77b0ea3ed67e8f43b733739205212
#
_cell.length_a   1.000
_cell.length_b   1.000
_cell.length_c   1.000
_cell.angle_alpha   90.00
_cell.angle_beta   90.00
_cell.angle_gamma   90.00
#
_symmetry.space_group_name_H-M   'P 1'
#
loop_
_entity.id
_entity.type
_entity.pdbx_description
1 polymer ?
#
loop_
_entity_poly.entity_id
_entity_poly.type
_entity_poly.pdbx_seq_one_letter_code
_entity_poly.pdbx_strand_id
1 'polypeptide(L)'
;GIIPGGGVMLRRFEESDSEFENEDQCIGRDILIKSCHAPFNTIMKNAGLNAEVIYSKLNGSNGYCARTETVVDMIEEGIIDPVKVTRIALEKAASVAGTMLTTECVMIDIKEDEPTPQLDPSMMGMG
;
A
#
# COMPACT_ATOMS: atom_id res chain seq x y z
N GLY A 1 -19.85 -2.84 4.02
CA GLY A 1 -19.78 -3.32 2.65
C GLY A 1 -18.42 -3.92 2.33
N ILE A 2 -18.32 -4.56 1.19
CA ILE A 2 -17.13 -5.16 0.63
C ILE A 2 -16.80 -4.51 -0.72
N ILE A 3 -15.54 -4.56 -1.11
CA ILE A 3 -15.03 -4.10 -2.40
C ILE A 3 -14.07 -5.15 -2.97
N PRO A 4 -13.81 -5.14 -4.29
CA PRO A 4 -12.72 -5.92 -4.88
C PRO A 4 -11.40 -5.67 -4.16
N GLY A 5 -10.73 -6.74 -3.75
CA GLY A 5 -9.48 -6.69 -3.00
C GLY A 5 -8.25 -6.49 -3.88
N GLY A 6 -7.08 -6.77 -3.33
CA GLY A 6 -5.82 -6.67 -4.06
C GLY A 6 -5.40 -5.26 -4.45
N GLY A 7 -5.93 -4.23 -3.79
CA GLY A 7 -5.63 -2.82 -4.08
C GLY A 7 -6.28 -2.27 -5.35
N VAL A 8 -7.10 -3.06 -6.05
CA VAL A 8 -7.72 -2.66 -7.33
C VAL A 8 -8.62 -1.45 -7.17
N MET A 9 -9.41 -1.38 -6.08
CA MET A 9 -10.32 -0.26 -5.86
C MET A 9 -9.59 1.07 -5.67
N LEU A 10 -8.49 1.09 -4.93
CA LEU A 10 -7.67 2.29 -4.78
C LEU A 10 -6.99 2.67 -6.09
N ARG A 11 -6.56 1.69 -6.88
CA ARG A 11 -5.93 1.92 -8.20
C ARG A 11 -6.90 2.55 -9.20
N ARG A 12 -8.20 2.30 -9.06
CA ARG A 12 -9.28 2.86 -9.91
C ARG A 12 -9.78 4.22 -9.43
N PHE A 13 -9.20 4.73 -8.37
CA PHE A 13 -9.53 6.08 -7.93
C PHE A 13 -9.01 7.06 -8.99
N GLU A 14 -9.94 7.48 -9.83
CA GLU A 14 -9.72 8.45 -10.90
C GLU A 14 -10.24 9.83 -10.48
N GLU A 15 -9.96 10.82 -11.27
CA GLU A 15 -10.32 12.20 -11.01
C GLU A 15 -11.81 12.35 -10.66
N SER A 16 -12.10 12.95 -9.54
CA SER A 16 -13.41 13.55 -9.34
C SER A 16 -13.43 14.89 -10.07
N ASP A 17 -14.56 15.26 -10.67
CA ASP A 17 -14.78 16.56 -11.34
C ASP A 17 -14.76 17.75 -10.34
N SER A 18 -13.92 17.67 -9.32
CA SER A 18 -13.78 18.74 -8.34
C SER A 18 -13.03 19.91 -8.98
N GLU A 19 -13.66 21.04 -9.03
CA GLU A 19 -12.98 22.30 -9.36
C GLU A 19 -12.01 22.65 -8.22
N PHE A 20 -10.74 22.82 -8.56
CA PHE A 20 -9.71 23.22 -7.61
C PHE A 20 -9.46 24.71 -7.75
N GLU A 21 -9.27 25.39 -6.63
CA GLU A 21 -9.13 26.83 -6.58
C GLU A 21 -7.76 27.32 -7.07
N ASN A 22 -6.73 26.45 -7.01
CA ASN A 22 -5.36 26.81 -7.37
C ASN A 22 -4.54 25.57 -7.80
N GLU A 23 -3.34 25.87 -8.36
CA GLU A 23 -2.40 24.87 -8.86
C GLU A 23 -1.87 23.94 -7.76
N ASP A 24 -1.66 24.43 -6.55
CA ASP A 24 -1.16 23.64 -5.42
C ASP A 24 -2.16 22.53 -5.02
N GLN A 25 -3.46 22.83 -5.08
CA GLN A 25 -4.50 21.84 -4.84
C GLN A 25 -4.51 20.76 -5.92
N CYS A 26 -4.26 21.13 -7.18
CA CYS A 26 -4.13 20.17 -8.27
C CYS A 26 -2.92 19.24 -8.05
N ILE A 27 -1.78 19.78 -7.65
CA ILE A 27 -0.59 19.00 -7.32
C ILE A 27 -0.86 18.04 -6.15
N GLY A 28 -1.53 18.52 -5.09
CA GLY A 28 -1.92 17.69 -3.95
C GLY A 28 -2.82 16.52 -4.34
N ARG A 29 -3.80 16.77 -5.21
CA ARG A 29 -4.66 15.73 -5.78
C ARG A 29 -3.84 14.68 -6.54
N ASP A 30 -2.95 15.12 -7.42
CA ASP A 30 -2.13 14.21 -8.23
C ASP A 30 -1.22 13.33 -7.38
N ILE A 31 -0.69 13.86 -6.28
CA ILE A 31 0.07 13.10 -5.29
C ILE A 31 -0.82 12.04 -4.65
N LEU A 32 -2.04 12.40 -4.26
CA LEU A 32 -2.99 11.46 -3.66
C LEU A 32 -3.35 10.32 -4.62
N ILE A 33 -3.70 10.63 -5.87
CA ILE A 33 -4.03 9.64 -6.89
C ILE A 33 -2.86 8.68 -7.11
N LYS A 34 -1.65 9.19 -7.30
CA LYS A 34 -0.44 8.36 -7.45
C LYS A 34 -0.20 7.47 -6.23
N SER A 35 -0.46 7.98 -5.02
CA SER A 35 -0.32 7.23 -3.78
C SER A 35 -1.34 6.09 -3.67
N CYS A 36 -2.56 6.29 -4.16
CA CYS A 36 -3.60 5.25 -4.21
C CYS A 36 -3.22 4.07 -5.12
N HIS A 37 -2.31 4.27 -6.06
CA HIS A 37 -1.82 3.19 -6.92
C HIS A 37 -0.81 2.26 -6.22
N ALA A 38 -0.17 2.71 -5.15
CA ALA A 38 0.92 1.99 -4.50
C ALA A 38 0.56 0.57 -3.99
N PRO A 39 -0.60 0.31 -3.37
CA PRO A 39 -0.94 -1.02 -2.90
C PRO A 39 -1.01 -2.04 -4.04
N PHE A 40 -1.73 -1.72 -5.12
CA PHE A 40 -1.82 -2.59 -6.29
C PHE A 40 -0.44 -2.80 -6.93
N ASN A 41 0.30 -1.72 -7.16
CA ASN A 41 1.62 -1.77 -7.78
C ASN A 41 2.60 -2.63 -6.97
N THR A 42 2.52 -2.57 -5.64
CA THR A 42 3.37 -3.37 -4.75
C THR A 42 3.03 -4.86 -4.85
N ILE A 43 1.74 -5.21 -4.89
CA ILE A 43 1.31 -6.60 -5.05
C ILE A 43 1.81 -7.15 -6.40
N MET A 44 1.63 -6.42 -7.49
CA MET A 44 2.09 -6.84 -8.81
C MET A 44 3.63 -6.98 -8.86
N LYS A 45 4.36 -6.03 -8.30
CA LYS A 45 5.82 -6.08 -8.20
C LYS A 45 6.30 -7.32 -7.41
N ASN A 46 5.65 -7.63 -6.30
CA ASN A 46 5.99 -8.81 -5.49
C ASN A 46 5.71 -10.12 -6.23
N ALA A 47 4.74 -10.11 -7.16
CA ALA A 47 4.48 -11.23 -8.08
C ALA A 47 5.40 -11.24 -9.31
N GLY A 48 6.37 -10.33 -9.41
CA GLY A 48 7.28 -10.23 -10.56
C GLY A 48 6.65 -9.65 -11.83
N LEU A 49 5.52 -8.95 -11.69
CA LEU A 49 4.70 -8.46 -12.79
C LEU A 49 4.81 -6.93 -12.95
N ASN A 50 4.59 -6.45 -14.18
CA ASN A 50 4.43 -5.03 -14.45
C ASN A 50 2.98 -4.60 -14.17
N ALA A 51 2.80 -3.74 -13.18
CA ALA A 51 1.50 -3.30 -12.71
C ALA A 51 0.69 -2.57 -13.79
N GLU A 52 1.32 -1.75 -14.63
CA GLU A 52 0.63 -1.01 -15.69
C GLU A 52 0.10 -1.93 -16.79
N VAL A 53 0.90 -2.95 -17.18
CA VAL A 53 0.49 -3.96 -18.16
C VAL A 53 -0.66 -4.80 -17.65
N ILE A 54 -0.66 -5.15 -16.36
CA ILE A 54 -1.77 -5.89 -15.77
C ILE A 54 -3.00 -5.00 -15.68
N TYR A 55 -2.85 -3.77 -15.18
CA TYR A 55 -3.97 -2.84 -14.99
C TYR A 55 -4.70 -2.53 -16.31
N SER A 56 -3.96 -2.38 -17.42
CA SER A 56 -4.57 -2.14 -18.74
C SER A 56 -5.49 -3.27 -19.24
N LYS A 57 -5.41 -4.44 -18.63
CA LYS A 57 -6.27 -5.60 -18.94
C LYS A 57 -7.48 -5.72 -18.04
N LEU A 58 -7.57 -4.89 -16.99
CA LEU A 58 -8.65 -4.96 -16.01
C LEU A 58 -9.85 -4.12 -16.42
N ASN A 59 -11.05 -4.69 -16.28
CA ASN A 59 -12.32 -4.01 -16.56
C ASN A 59 -13.35 -4.34 -15.45
N GLY A 60 -14.28 -3.42 -15.16
CA GLY A 60 -15.38 -3.65 -14.23
C GLY A 60 -14.91 -4.09 -12.83
N SER A 61 -15.41 -5.19 -12.30
CA SER A 61 -15.04 -5.78 -11.00
C SER A 61 -13.79 -6.65 -11.05
N ASN A 62 -13.17 -6.82 -12.23
CA ASN A 62 -12.05 -7.71 -12.40
C ASN A 62 -10.79 -7.19 -11.71
N GLY A 63 -9.98 -8.12 -11.24
CA GLY A 63 -8.64 -7.88 -10.71
C GLY A 63 -7.71 -9.00 -11.14
N TYR A 64 -6.50 -8.98 -10.64
CA TYR A 64 -5.50 -10.00 -10.93
C TYR A 64 -5.27 -10.88 -9.71
N CYS A 65 -5.49 -12.18 -9.88
CA CYS A 65 -5.18 -13.18 -8.87
C CYS A 65 -3.73 -13.65 -9.04
N ALA A 66 -2.83 -13.24 -8.15
CA ALA A 66 -1.41 -13.62 -8.20
C ALA A 66 -1.17 -15.12 -7.96
N ARG A 67 -2.13 -15.82 -7.33
CA ARG A 67 -2.03 -17.27 -7.09
C ARG A 67 -2.29 -18.10 -8.34
N THR A 68 -3.29 -17.70 -9.14
CA THR A 68 -3.67 -18.38 -10.38
C THR A 68 -3.06 -17.75 -11.62
N GLU A 69 -2.40 -16.61 -11.46
CA GLU A 69 -1.79 -15.81 -12.52
C GLU A 69 -2.77 -15.38 -13.63
N THR A 70 -4.03 -15.16 -13.24
CA THR A 70 -5.11 -14.82 -14.18
C THR A 70 -5.90 -13.60 -13.75
N VAL A 71 -6.55 -12.95 -14.73
CA VAL A 71 -7.56 -11.92 -14.48
C VAL A 71 -8.86 -12.62 -14.12
N VAL A 72 -9.43 -12.26 -12.98
CA VAL A 72 -10.65 -12.87 -12.42
C VAL A 72 -11.61 -11.80 -11.90
N ASP A 73 -12.89 -12.15 -11.76
CA ASP A 73 -13.80 -11.34 -10.95
C ASP A 73 -13.45 -11.52 -9.47
N MET A 74 -13.01 -10.44 -8.83
CA MET A 74 -12.49 -10.47 -7.47
C MET A 74 -13.58 -10.82 -6.43
N ILE A 75 -14.82 -10.43 -6.71
CA ILE A 75 -15.93 -10.70 -5.79
C ILE A 75 -16.36 -12.16 -5.88
N GLU A 76 -16.47 -12.70 -7.08
CA GLU A 76 -16.83 -14.11 -7.32
C GLU A 76 -15.77 -15.07 -6.75
N GLU A 77 -14.49 -14.72 -6.89
CA GLU A 77 -13.36 -15.50 -6.35
C GLU A 77 -13.14 -15.29 -4.83
N GLY A 78 -13.94 -14.42 -4.20
CA GLY A 78 -13.82 -14.14 -2.78
C GLY A 78 -12.58 -13.34 -2.38
N ILE A 79 -11.93 -12.68 -3.34
CA ILE A 79 -10.78 -11.78 -3.11
C ILE A 79 -11.35 -10.39 -2.82
N ILE A 80 -11.73 -10.17 -1.58
CA ILE A 80 -12.48 -8.99 -1.16
C ILE A 80 -11.82 -8.29 0.02
N ASP A 81 -11.97 -6.96 0.06
CA ASP A 81 -11.56 -6.13 1.19
C ASP A 81 -12.78 -5.47 1.84
N PRO A 82 -12.80 -5.31 3.19
CA PRO A 82 -13.82 -4.52 3.86
C PRO A 82 -13.65 -3.03 3.53
N VAL A 83 -14.70 -2.37 3.05
CA VAL A 83 -14.70 -0.92 2.72
C VAL A 83 -14.18 -0.09 3.89
N LYS A 84 -14.62 -0.40 5.11
CA LYS A 84 -14.22 0.34 6.32
C LYS A 84 -12.70 0.33 6.53
N VAL A 85 -12.04 -0.81 6.29
CA VAL A 85 -10.59 -0.95 6.46
C VAL A 85 -9.85 -0.08 5.44
N THR A 86 -10.20 -0.21 4.16
CA THR A 86 -9.57 0.56 3.07
C THR A 86 -9.77 2.07 3.26
N ARG A 87 -10.98 2.50 3.64
CA ARG A 87 -11.27 3.90 3.91
C ARG A 87 -10.46 4.45 5.08
N ILE A 88 -10.46 3.75 6.22
CA ILE A 88 -9.72 4.20 7.40
C ILE A 88 -8.21 4.23 7.13
N ALA A 89 -7.70 3.26 6.39
CA ALA A 89 -6.28 3.25 6.01
C ALA A 89 -5.92 4.50 5.21
N LEU A 90 -6.72 4.88 4.22
CA LEU A 90 -6.51 6.08 3.42
C LEU A 90 -6.62 7.37 4.27
N GLU A 91 -7.68 7.49 5.08
CA GLU A 91 -7.88 8.65 5.99
C GLU A 91 -6.69 8.83 6.95
N LYS A 92 -6.22 7.74 7.55
CA LYS A 92 -5.09 7.78 8.48
C LYS A 92 -3.77 8.08 7.79
N ALA A 93 -3.53 7.50 6.62
CA ALA A 93 -2.34 7.79 5.82
C ALA A 93 -2.28 9.27 5.42
N ALA A 94 -3.39 9.84 4.95
CA ALA A 94 -3.48 11.26 4.62
C ALA A 94 -3.24 12.16 5.84
N SER A 95 -3.80 11.81 7.00
CA SER A 95 -3.60 12.54 8.25
C SER A 95 -2.13 12.56 8.68
N VAL A 96 -1.45 11.40 8.63
CA VAL A 96 -0.03 11.30 8.99
C VAL A 96 0.83 12.07 7.98
N ALA A 97 0.58 11.92 6.68
CA ALA A 97 1.29 12.64 5.63
C ALA A 97 1.15 14.17 5.81
N GLY A 98 -0.05 14.67 6.10
CA GLY A 98 -0.28 16.09 6.37
C GLY A 98 0.50 16.59 7.59
N THR A 99 0.58 15.79 8.66
CA THR A 99 1.39 16.13 9.82
C THR A 99 2.88 16.17 9.48
N MET A 100 3.37 15.19 8.71
CA MET A 100 4.78 15.14 8.30
C MET A 100 5.16 16.33 7.41
N LEU A 101 4.29 16.75 6.49
CA LEU A 101 4.53 17.90 5.61
C LEU A 101 4.69 19.22 6.36
N THR A 102 4.08 19.35 7.54
CA THR A 102 4.16 20.54 8.39
C THR A 102 5.21 20.45 9.49
N THR A 103 5.96 19.35 9.56
CA THR A 103 6.96 19.06 10.60
C THR A 103 8.34 19.47 10.13
N GLU A 104 9.02 20.32 10.92
CA GLU A 104 10.39 20.79 10.62
C GLU A 104 11.47 19.84 11.14
N CYS A 105 11.18 19.04 12.17
CA CYS A 105 12.14 18.15 12.79
C CYS A 105 11.47 16.92 13.39
N VAL A 106 12.13 15.78 13.29
CA VAL A 106 11.69 14.53 13.92
C VAL A 106 12.83 13.99 14.80
N MET A 107 12.52 13.65 16.03
CA MET A 107 13.44 12.94 16.93
C MET A 107 13.00 11.49 17.06
N ILE A 108 13.93 10.58 16.88
CA ILE A 108 13.72 9.14 17.03
C ILE A 108 14.78 8.55 17.95
N ASP A 109 14.40 7.58 18.75
CA ASP A 109 15.36 6.78 19.51
C ASP A 109 16.08 5.81 18.57
N ILE A 110 17.40 5.83 18.61
CA ILE A 110 18.21 4.84 17.91
C ILE A 110 18.23 3.60 18.80
N LYS A 111 17.70 2.48 18.31
CA LYS A 111 17.88 1.19 19.00
C LYS A 111 19.37 0.84 18.97
N GLU A 112 19.99 0.78 20.14
CA GLU A 112 21.31 0.15 20.27
C GLU A 112 21.11 -1.35 20.04
N ASP A 113 21.96 -1.94 19.18
CA ASP A 113 21.99 -3.38 19.01
C ASP A 113 22.34 -4.01 20.37
N GLU A 114 21.44 -4.80 20.92
CA GLU A 114 21.74 -5.57 22.13
C GLU A 114 22.99 -6.43 21.85
N PRO A 115 24.03 -6.34 22.71
CA PRO A 115 25.22 -7.16 22.50
C PRO A 115 24.77 -8.63 22.49
N THR A 116 25.05 -9.32 21.40
CA THR A 116 24.85 -10.77 21.30
C THR A 116 25.50 -11.43 22.52
N PRO A 117 24.76 -12.27 23.28
CA PRO A 117 25.36 -12.98 24.43
C PRO A 117 26.61 -13.74 23.94
N GLN A 118 27.78 -13.32 24.36
CA GLN A 118 28.97 -14.10 24.13
C GLN A 118 28.83 -15.40 24.91
N LEU A 119 28.71 -16.51 24.20
CA LEU A 119 28.78 -17.84 24.78
C LEU A 119 30.13 -17.96 25.49
N ASP A 120 30.09 -18.11 26.81
CA ASP A 120 31.28 -18.26 27.65
C ASP A 120 32.06 -19.51 27.20
N PRO A 121 33.35 -19.36 26.77
CA PRO A 121 34.16 -20.49 26.31
C PRO A 121 34.34 -21.58 27.36
N SER A 122 34.06 -21.30 28.64
CA SER A 122 34.21 -22.25 29.74
C SER A 122 33.17 -23.37 29.73
N MET A 123 32.09 -23.25 28.95
CA MET A 123 31.07 -24.31 28.81
C MET A 123 31.36 -25.36 27.73
N MET A 124 32.45 -25.19 26.94
CA MET A 124 32.84 -26.17 25.90
C MET A 124 33.87 -27.20 26.33
N GLY A 125 34.20 -27.28 27.61
CA GLY A 125 35.26 -28.16 28.10
C GLY A 125 34.81 -29.12 29.21
N MET A 126 33.84 -30.00 28.96
CA MET A 126 33.68 -31.23 29.78
C MET A 126 32.94 -32.28 28.92
N GLY A 127 33.70 -33.15 28.32
CA GLY A 127 33.29 -34.38 27.68
C GLY A 127 34.49 -35.25 27.41
#